data_8ae38d059f79f256e82899d69719a904
#
_entry.id   8ae38d059f79f256e82899d69719a904
#
_cell.length_a   1.000
_cell.length_b   1.000
_cell.length_c   1.000
_cell.angle_alpha   90.00
_cell.angle_beta   90.00
_cell.angle_gamma   90.00
#
_symmetry.space_group_name_H-M   'P 1'
#
loop_
_entity.id
_entity.type
_entity.pdbx_description
1 polymer ?
#
loop_
_entity_poly.entity_id
_entity_poly.type
_entity_poly.pdbx_seq_one_letter_code
_entity_poly.pdbx_strand_id
1 'polypeptide(L)'
;MQRKLKRSFPYLLGLLLMVLALPSLALTLTPAQKKRHEKFLSEFPIVDDPALNAYVTKIGKKVLALSPHADQDYIFVIRDNPNANAFVSGYPVVYVERGLLVLLNSEAELAAVMAHEIGHNVGNHIKKRQGRQARSQVLAFLTSFLVGNRGVGDAILTQSSVSEFQYTREAELEADRFAAKYLFEAGYEASQLIPALSQLVAFGNLSAAEEGFELPHHGLGATHPRSDKRLRKVVESAGELPPGEAYIGRTEYRKAIEGIVYGPNYGAVAPKGFERYTNERLGITLLHPETWSFQVKGAKLIMKDPLDQAQLKIEIEKTVDKTLTSKKALKAKHPDVVNEEAIHKDSQRDLGTLGGIPGQRVALATVGRNTFHFTGIAKNNQPTAEHDAGFVGIIRSFRRMTRADRTSETVNKVYFERLEPGDTFASLAEKMDPKDDRLENRLRVLNGYYPGGEAEPGTWIKKIRKEKVKKKAHAEPEIAAQENSN
;
A
#
# COMPACT_ATOMS: atom_id res chain seq x y z
N MET A 1 68.32 25.60 -28.81
CA MET A 1 67.12 26.47 -28.83
C MET A 1 65.88 25.59 -28.74
N GLN A 2 65.35 25.42 -27.55
CA GLN A 2 64.17 24.53 -27.30
C GLN A 2 62.93 25.41 -27.12
N ARG A 3 61.95 25.23 -27.96
CA ARG A 3 60.62 25.83 -27.82
C ARG A 3 59.75 24.94 -26.95
N LYS A 4 59.38 25.49 -25.80
CA LYS A 4 58.33 24.85 -24.91
C LYS A 4 56.97 25.01 -25.54
N LEU A 5 56.31 23.88 -25.88
CA LEU A 5 54.88 23.84 -26.15
C LEU A 5 54.10 23.77 -24.82
N LYS A 6 53.28 24.78 -24.58
CA LYS A 6 52.25 24.77 -23.53
C LYS A 6 51.12 23.88 -24.01
N ARG A 7 50.89 22.77 -23.32
CA ARG A 7 49.66 21.97 -23.44
C ARG A 7 48.59 22.54 -22.51
N SER A 8 47.60 23.17 -23.11
CA SER A 8 46.33 23.49 -22.44
C SER A 8 45.47 22.23 -22.40
N PHE A 9 45.16 21.73 -21.23
CA PHE A 9 44.16 20.69 -21.02
C PHE A 9 42.77 21.34 -20.94
N PRO A 10 41.79 20.88 -21.70
CA PRO A 10 40.41 21.25 -21.46
C PRO A 10 39.85 20.38 -20.35
N TYR A 11 39.34 21.01 -19.30
CA TYR A 11 38.48 20.36 -18.33
C TYR A 11 37.12 20.00 -18.97
N LEU A 12 37.04 18.81 -19.52
CA LEU A 12 35.81 18.20 -19.98
C LEU A 12 35.85 16.79 -19.45
N LEU A 13 35.33 16.56 -18.28
CA LEU A 13 34.72 15.25 -17.88
C LEU A 13 34.22 15.37 -16.47
N GLY A 14 32.98 15.05 -16.27
CA GLY A 14 32.51 14.70 -14.95
C GLY A 14 31.12 15.13 -14.58
N LEU A 15 30.19 15.25 -15.54
CA LEU A 15 28.80 15.07 -15.18
C LEU A 15 28.45 13.59 -15.37
N LEU A 16 29.07 12.75 -14.52
CA LEU A 16 28.71 11.34 -14.43
C LEU A 16 27.33 11.29 -13.80
N LEU A 17 26.35 11.00 -14.63
CA LEU A 17 25.03 10.56 -14.24
C LEU A 17 25.16 9.61 -13.05
N MET A 18 24.81 10.07 -11.88
CA MET A 18 24.43 9.23 -10.77
C MET A 18 23.02 8.71 -11.09
N VAL A 19 22.94 7.81 -12.06
CA VAL A 19 21.84 6.86 -12.17
C VAL A 19 21.92 6.07 -10.86
N LEU A 20 21.08 6.45 -9.90
CA LEU A 20 20.79 5.64 -8.74
C LEU A 20 20.32 4.29 -9.32
N ALA A 21 21.25 3.34 -9.39
CA ALA A 21 20.95 1.97 -9.65
C ALA A 21 19.99 1.51 -8.55
N LEU A 22 18.72 1.54 -8.84
CA LEU A 22 17.78 0.66 -8.14
C LEU A 22 18.43 -0.73 -8.21
N PRO A 23 18.67 -1.40 -7.08
CA PRO A 23 19.27 -2.73 -7.12
C PRO A 23 18.46 -3.55 -8.11
N SER A 24 19.12 -4.17 -9.05
CA SER A 24 18.52 -4.82 -10.21
C SER A 24 17.54 -5.89 -9.75
N LEU A 25 16.27 -5.53 -9.60
CA LEU A 25 15.16 -6.48 -9.42
C LEU A 25 15.11 -7.54 -10.55
N ALA A 26 15.83 -7.26 -11.64
CA ALA A 26 15.76 -8.04 -12.87
C ALA A 26 16.35 -9.43 -12.77
N LEU A 27 17.23 -9.71 -11.81
CA LEU A 27 17.94 -11.00 -11.74
C LEU A 27 17.26 -12.07 -10.87
N THR A 28 16.40 -11.68 -9.93
CA THR A 28 15.83 -12.61 -8.92
C THR A 28 14.37 -12.97 -9.16
N LEU A 29 13.61 -12.15 -9.89
CA LEU A 29 12.18 -12.40 -10.14
C LEU A 29 11.94 -12.97 -11.54
N THR A 30 11.15 -14.04 -11.62
CA THR A 30 10.63 -14.53 -12.91
C THR A 30 9.74 -13.46 -13.56
N PRO A 31 9.50 -13.51 -14.90
CA PRO A 31 8.62 -12.56 -15.58
C PRO A 31 7.22 -12.46 -14.95
N ALA A 32 6.65 -13.59 -14.51
CA ALA A 32 5.35 -13.62 -13.84
C ALA A 32 5.38 -12.96 -12.45
N GLN A 33 6.46 -13.15 -11.70
CA GLN A 33 6.67 -12.51 -10.39
C GLN A 33 6.89 -11.01 -10.55
N LYS A 34 7.69 -10.60 -11.56
CA LYS A 34 7.90 -9.18 -11.88
C LYS A 34 6.58 -8.48 -12.21
N LYS A 35 5.76 -9.06 -13.08
CA LYS A 35 4.43 -8.53 -13.42
C LYS A 35 3.53 -8.40 -12.19
N ARG A 36 3.58 -9.36 -11.27
CA ARG A 36 2.80 -9.30 -10.02
C ARG A 36 3.33 -8.21 -9.09
N HIS A 37 4.65 -8.06 -8.98
CA HIS A 37 5.28 -7.01 -8.20
C HIS A 37 4.88 -5.62 -8.73
N GLU A 38 5.01 -5.38 -10.02
CA GLU A 38 4.59 -4.14 -10.69
C GLU A 38 3.10 -3.83 -10.42
N LYS A 39 2.26 -4.87 -10.44
CA LYS A 39 0.85 -4.73 -10.09
C LYS A 39 0.64 -4.26 -8.64
N PHE A 40 1.36 -4.82 -7.67
CA PHE A 40 1.26 -4.36 -6.29
C PHE A 40 1.74 -2.91 -6.13
N LEU A 41 2.80 -2.52 -6.83
CA LEU A 41 3.30 -1.14 -6.80
C LEU A 41 2.36 -0.15 -7.50
N SER A 42 1.60 -0.59 -8.51
CA SER A 42 0.62 0.27 -9.18
C SER A 42 -0.61 0.59 -8.32
N GLU A 43 -0.89 -0.21 -7.29
CA GLU A 43 -1.99 0.04 -6.35
C GLU A 43 -1.62 1.11 -5.31
N PHE A 44 -0.39 1.05 -4.80
CA PHE A 44 0.16 2.03 -3.87
C PHE A 44 1.63 2.28 -4.21
N PRO A 45 2.05 3.53 -4.36
CA PRO A 45 3.45 3.85 -4.64
C PRO A 45 4.35 3.49 -3.46
N ILE A 46 5.64 3.39 -3.73
CA ILE A 46 6.67 3.15 -2.71
C ILE A 46 6.83 4.44 -1.89
N VAL A 47 7.00 4.29 -0.58
CA VAL A 47 7.46 5.38 0.28
C VAL A 47 8.88 5.73 -0.10
N ASP A 48 9.08 6.94 -0.63
CA ASP A 48 10.40 7.40 -1.01
C ASP A 48 11.07 8.18 0.14
N ASP A 49 11.58 7.40 1.05
CA ASP A 49 12.48 7.82 2.11
C ASP A 49 13.67 6.85 2.11
N PRO A 50 14.82 7.23 1.52
CA PRO A 50 15.97 6.34 1.42
C PRO A 50 16.49 5.86 2.78
N ALA A 51 16.42 6.70 3.82
CA ALA A 51 16.87 6.35 5.15
C ALA A 51 15.95 5.31 5.80
N LEU A 52 14.63 5.52 5.71
CA LEU A 52 13.63 4.58 6.21
C LEU A 52 13.68 3.25 5.45
N ASN A 53 13.81 3.29 4.11
CA ASN A 53 13.94 2.09 3.28
C ASN A 53 15.21 1.29 3.63
N ALA A 54 16.34 1.95 3.84
CA ALA A 54 17.59 1.31 4.28
C ALA A 54 17.43 0.69 5.67
N TYR A 55 16.77 1.39 6.60
CA TYR A 55 16.51 0.90 7.94
C TYR A 55 15.65 -0.38 7.93
N VAL A 56 14.50 -0.36 7.25
CA VAL A 56 13.61 -1.52 7.11
C VAL A 56 14.33 -2.69 6.42
N THR A 57 15.07 -2.40 5.34
CA THR A 57 15.85 -3.42 4.62
C THR A 57 16.92 -4.05 5.52
N LYS A 58 17.61 -3.27 6.34
CA LYS A 58 18.62 -3.78 7.31
C LYS A 58 17.99 -4.79 8.28
N ILE A 59 16.84 -4.45 8.85
CA ILE A 59 16.12 -5.33 9.78
C ILE A 59 15.68 -6.62 9.08
N GLY A 60 15.06 -6.49 7.90
CA GLY A 60 14.61 -7.64 7.14
C GLY A 60 15.74 -8.58 6.73
N LYS A 61 16.88 -8.05 6.28
CA LYS A 61 18.07 -8.86 5.95
C LYS A 61 18.67 -9.55 7.18
N LYS A 62 18.66 -8.87 8.34
CA LYS A 62 19.16 -9.46 9.60
C LYS A 62 18.35 -10.69 10.00
N VAL A 63 17.03 -10.63 9.87
CA VAL A 63 16.12 -11.76 10.15
C VAL A 63 16.22 -12.84 9.06
N LEU A 64 16.26 -12.45 7.80
CA LEU A 64 16.35 -13.36 6.65
C LEU A 64 17.60 -14.25 6.73
N ALA A 65 18.73 -13.69 7.17
CA ALA A 65 20.00 -14.40 7.29
C ALA A 65 19.94 -15.62 8.22
N LEU A 66 18.94 -15.70 9.08
CA LEU A 66 18.72 -16.78 10.03
C LEU A 66 17.65 -17.80 9.58
N SER A 67 17.08 -17.57 8.42
CA SER A 67 16.07 -18.42 7.81
C SER A 67 16.68 -19.41 6.79
N PRO A 68 15.98 -20.50 6.44
CA PRO A 68 16.38 -21.36 5.34
C PRO A 68 16.47 -20.68 3.96
N HIS A 69 16.04 -19.43 3.84
CA HIS A 69 16.13 -18.60 2.65
C HIS A 69 17.27 -17.56 2.72
N ALA A 70 18.26 -17.75 3.60
CA ALA A 70 19.37 -16.80 3.82
C ALA A 70 20.20 -16.52 2.56
N ASP A 71 20.23 -17.45 1.63
CA ASP A 71 20.91 -17.37 0.33
C ASP A 71 20.08 -16.67 -0.76
N GLN A 72 18.82 -16.37 -0.48
CA GLN A 72 17.93 -15.72 -1.45
C GLN A 72 18.00 -14.20 -1.33
N ASP A 73 18.01 -13.54 -2.46
CA ASP A 73 18.03 -12.07 -2.52
C ASP A 73 16.60 -11.50 -2.34
N TYR A 74 16.20 -11.30 -1.09
CA TYR A 74 14.91 -10.71 -0.74
C TYR A 74 14.92 -9.19 -0.91
N ILE A 75 13.81 -8.68 -1.41
CA ILE A 75 13.52 -7.26 -1.54
C ILE A 75 12.50 -6.88 -0.47
N PHE A 76 12.78 -5.77 0.23
CA PHE A 76 11.88 -5.19 1.22
C PHE A 76 11.35 -3.87 0.71
N VAL A 77 10.02 -3.74 0.62
CA VAL A 77 9.37 -2.58 0.00
C VAL A 77 8.40 -1.94 0.99
N ILE A 78 8.53 -0.63 1.21
CA ILE A 78 7.56 0.13 1.98
C ILE A 78 6.57 0.76 1.00
N ARG A 79 5.29 0.35 1.09
CA ARG A 79 4.21 0.93 0.27
C ARG A 79 3.51 2.07 1.00
N ASP A 80 3.14 3.13 0.28
CA ASP A 80 2.42 4.28 0.84
C ASP A 80 0.92 3.98 1.03
N ASN A 81 0.62 2.97 1.86
CA ASN A 81 -0.71 2.57 2.24
C ASN A 81 -0.92 2.86 3.75
N PRO A 82 -2.01 3.54 4.14
CA PRO A 82 -2.31 3.84 5.54
C PRO A 82 -2.70 2.61 6.37
N ASN A 83 -3.02 1.47 5.76
CA ASN A 83 -3.42 0.27 6.47
C ASN A 83 -2.25 -0.34 7.25
N ALA A 84 -2.52 -0.89 8.42
CA ALA A 84 -1.54 -1.62 9.20
C ALA A 84 -1.42 -3.06 8.66
N ASN A 85 -0.52 -3.27 7.70
CA ASN A 85 -0.34 -4.56 7.06
C ASN A 85 1.12 -4.80 6.64
N ALA A 86 1.50 -6.08 6.58
CA ALA A 86 2.67 -6.57 5.84
C ALA A 86 2.29 -7.88 5.17
N PHE A 87 2.95 -8.25 4.10
CA PHE A 87 2.67 -9.52 3.43
C PHE A 87 3.81 -9.95 2.51
N VAL A 88 3.83 -11.23 2.23
CA VAL A 88 4.62 -11.83 1.16
C VAL A 88 3.69 -12.38 0.08
N SER A 89 4.18 -12.57 -1.13
CA SER A 89 3.36 -12.99 -2.28
C SER A 89 3.84 -14.29 -2.94
N GLY A 90 4.66 -15.09 -2.22
CA GLY A 90 5.18 -16.38 -2.67
C GLY A 90 6.43 -16.27 -3.56
N TYR A 91 7.09 -15.12 -3.54
CA TYR A 91 8.40 -14.86 -4.12
C TYR A 91 9.20 -13.95 -3.18
N PRO A 92 10.51 -13.75 -3.37
CA PRO A 92 11.39 -13.11 -2.39
C PRO A 92 11.18 -11.58 -2.29
N VAL A 93 9.94 -11.15 -2.04
CA VAL A 93 9.59 -9.76 -1.74
C VAL A 93 8.70 -9.70 -0.50
N VAL A 94 9.09 -8.90 0.47
CA VAL A 94 8.29 -8.54 1.64
C VAL A 94 7.77 -7.13 1.47
N TYR A 95 6.46 -6.98 1.49
CA TYR A 95 5.80 -5.69 1.46
C TYR A 95 5.44 -5.26 2.88
N VAL A 96 5.81 -4.05 3.24
CA VAL A 96 5.47 -3.42 4.52
C VAL A 96 4.65 -2.18 4.20
N GLU A 97 3.45 -2.09 4.72
CA GLU A 97 2.62 -0.91 4.55
C GLU A 97 3.04 0.19 5.52
N ARG A 98 3.01 1.44 5.07
CA ARG A 98 3.36 2.60 5.90
C ARG A 98 2.56 2.66 7.21
N GLY A 99 1.27 2.31 7.16
CA GLY A 99 0.42 2.26 8.35
C GLY A 99 0.91 1.27 9.42
N LEU A 100 1.54 0.17 9.02
CA LEU A 100 2.15 -0.75 9.96
C LEU A 100 3.34 -0.10 10.70
N LEU A 101 4.21 0.61 9.97
CA LEU A 101 5.34 1.32 10.60
C LEU A 101 4.86 2.36 11.61
N VAL A 102 3.75 3.03 11.31
CA VAL A 102 3.15 3.98 12.26
C VAL A 102 2.62 3.28 13.52
N LEU A 103 2.07 2.08 13.37
CA LEU A 103 1.45 1.34 14.46
C LEU A 103 2.49 0.77 15.43
N LEU A 104 3.53 0.10 14.94
CA LEU A 104 4.54 -0.57 15.77
C LEU A 104 5.35 0.42 16.63
N ASN A 105 5.90 -0.06 17.76
CA ASN A 105 6.57 0.78 18.76
C ASN A 105 8.05 0.45 18.98
N SER A 106 8.58 -0.56 18.29
CA SER A 106 9.99 -0.95 18.41
C SER A 106 10.52 -1.63 17.15
N GLU A 107 11.84 -1.64 17.00
CA GLU A 107 12.55 -2.40 15.96
C GLU A 107 12.26 -3.89 16.07
N ALA A 108 12.21 -4.41 17.29
CA ALA A 108 11.92 -5.81 17.53
C ALA A 108 10.49 -6.20 17.13
N GLU A 109 9.49 -5.32 17.31
CA GLU A 109 8.14 -5.55 16.79
C GLU A 109 8.11 -5.61 15.25
N LEU A 110 8.84 -4.72 14.58
CA LEU A 110 8.96 -4.74 13.11
C LEU A 110 9.68 -6.02 12.65
N ALA A 111 10.79 -6.36 13.31
CA ALA A 111 11.52 -7.60 13.05
C ALA A 111 10.62 -8.84 13.23
N ALA A 112 9.75 -8.84 14.25
CA ALA A 112 8.80 -9.91 14.51
C ALA A 112 7.79 -10.10 13.36
N VAL A 113 7.19 -9.01 12.87
CA VAL A 113 6.26 -9.08 11.73
C VAL A 113 7.00 -9.55 10.48
N MET A 114 8.20 -9.03 10.20
CA MET A 114 8.98 -9.44 9.02
C MET A 114 9.41 -10.91 9.11
N ALA A 115 9.79 -11.37 10.29
CA ALA A 115 10.13 -12.79 10.56
C ALA A 115 8.93 -13.71 10.32
N HIS A 116 7.73 -13.29 10.74
CA HIS A 116 6.48 -13.99 10.50
C HIS A 116 6.17 -14.10 9.00
N GLU A 117 6.32 -13.02 8.25
CA GLU A 117 6.11 -13.00 6.81
C GLU A 117 7.12 -13.88 6.06
N ILE A 118 8.40 -13.81 6.43
CA ILE A 118 9.43 -14.72 5.92
C ILE A 118 9.08 -16.17 6.27
N GLY A 119 8.56 -16.43 7.47
CA GLY A 119 8.06 -17.73 7.89
C GLY A 119 6.98 -18.29 6.98
N HIS A 120 6.05 -17.46 6.48
CA HIS A 120 5.06 -17.88 5.50
C HIS A 120 5.67 -18.31 4.15
N ASN A 121 6.73 -17.65 3.72
CA ASN A 121 7.46 -18.05 2.50
C ASN A 121 8.23 -19.37 2.73
N VAL A 122 8.94 -19.50 3.84
CA VAL A 122 9.67 -20.72 4.23
C VAL A 122 8.72 -21.92 4.32
N GLY A 123 7.56 -21.74 4.97
CA GLY A 123 6.51 -22.77 5.08
C GLY A 123 5.75 -23.05 3.78
N ASN A 124 6.02 -22.31 2.69
CA ASN A 124 5.29 -22.38 1.41
C ASN A 124 3.77 -22.20 1.57
N HIS A 125 3.33 -21.43 2.57
CA HIS A 125 1.92 -21.28 2.94
C HIS A 125 1.09 -20.66 1.83
N ILE A 126 1.67 -19.77 1.02
CA ILE A 126 1.01 -19.14 -0.13
C ILE A 126 0.69 -20.16 -1.20
N LYS A 127 1.64 -21.04 -1.57
CA LYS A 127 1.40 -22.11 -2.54
C LYS A 127 0.34 -23.08 -2.03
N LYS A 128 0.41 -23.46 -0.74
CA LYS A 128 -0.60 -24.33 -0.11
C LYS A 128 -1.99 -23.69 -0.15
N ARG A 129 -2.10 -22.37 0.10
CA ARG A 129 -3.35 -21.61 0.02
C ARG A 129 -3.88 -21.57 -1.42
N GLN A 130 -3.05 -21.23 -2.40
CA GLN A 130 -3.43 -21.21 -3.81
C GLN A 130 -3.90 -22.59 -4.30
N GLY A 131 -3.24 -23.67 -3.86
CA GLY A 131 -3.68 -25.03 -4.15
C GLY A 131 -5.06 -25.37 -3.57
N ARG A 132 -5.39 -24.89 -2.38
CA ARG A 132 -6.75 -25.04 -1.80
C ARG A 132 -7.78 -24.28 -2.63
N GLN A 133 -7.51 -23.03 -2.99
CA GLN A 133 -8.40 -22.21 -3.83
C GLN A 133 -8.67 -22.87 -5.18
N ALA A 134 -7.66 -23.39 -5.84
CA ALA A 134 -7.83 -24.11 -7.11
C ALA A 134 -8.70 -25.37 -6.95
N ARG A 135 -8.49 -26.14 -5.87
CA ARG A 135 -9.34 -27.33 -5.58
C ARG A 135 -10.78 -26.97 -5.29
N SER A 136 -11.01 -25.91 -4.53
CA SER A 136 -12.36 -25.39 -4.23
C SER A 136 -13.09 -24.97 -5.51
N GLN A 137 -12.42 -24.27 -6.41
CA GLN A 137 -12.98 -23.87 -7.71
C GLN A 137 -13.33 -25.09 -8.58
N VAL A 138 -12.44 -26.08 -8.65
CA VAL A 138 -12.71 -27.34 -9.38
C VAL A 138 -13.88 -28.08 -8.77
N LEU A 139 -13.93 -28.17 -7.44
CA LEU A 139 -15.05 -28.83 -6.75
C LEU A 139 -16.39 -28.11 -6.99
N ALA A 140 -16.42 -26.77 -6.90
CA ALA A 140 -17.59 -25.96 -7.18
C ALA A 140 -18.07 -26.15 -8.64
N PHE A 141 -17.14 -26.19 -9.60
CA PHE A 141 -17.45 -26.46 -11.00
C PHE A 141 -18.05 -27.86 -11.18
N LEU A 142 -17.42 -28.90 -10.62
CA LEU A 142 -17.90 -30.28 -10.73
C LEU A 142 -19.27 -30.44 -10.06
N THR A 143 -19.46 -29.82 -8.87
CA THR A 143 -20.74 -29.90 -8.16
C THR A 143 -21.84 -29.20 -8.94
N SER A 144 -21.59 -28.01 -9.50
CA SER A 144 -22.59 -27.32 -10.32
C SER A 144 -22.95 -28.09 -11.59
N PHE A 145 -21.97 -28.82 -12.17
CA PHE A 145 -22.16 -29.65 -13.33
C PHE A 145 -23.00 -30.90 -13.00
N LEU A 146 -22.66 -31.60 -11.89
CA LEU A 146 -23.34 -32.83 -11.49
C LEU A 146 -24.79 -32.59 -10.98
N VAL A 147 -25.00 -31.47 -10.28
CA VAL A 147 -26.33 -31.11 -9.73
C VAL A 147 -27.17 -30.35 -10.76
N GLY A 148 -26.58 -29.93 -11.88
CA GLY A 148 -27.28 -29.15 -12.91
C GLY A 148 -27.74 -27.76 -12.45
N ASN A 149 -27.23 -27.29 -11.30
CA ASN A 149 -27.62 -26.01 -10.71
C ASN A 149 -26.38 -25.15 -10.41
N ARG A 150 -26.22 -24.06 -11.15
CA ARG A 150 -25.12 -23.09 -10.95
C ARG A 150 -25.13 -22.44 -9.57
N GLY A 151 -26.31 -22.23 -8.98
CA GLY A 151 -26.46 -21.61 -7.66
C GLY A 151 -25.79 -22.41 -6.53
N VAL A 152 -25.70 -23.74 -6.66
CA VAL A 152 -24.97 -24.57 -5.67
C VAL A 152 -23.46 -24.37 -5.76
N GLY A 153 -22.93 -24.27 -6.97
CA GLY A 153 -21.51 -23.93 -7.17
C GLY A 153 -21.16 -22.53 -6.67
N ASP A 154 -22.02 -21.55 -6.94
CA ASP A 154 -21.87 -20.17 -6.47
C ASP A 154 -21.96 -20.08 -4.94
N ALA A 155 -22.85 -20.84 -4.30
CA ALA A 155 -22.95 -20.92 -2.84
C ALA A 155 -21.67 -21.49 -2.20
N ILE A 156 -21.09 -22.55 -2.79
CA ILE A 156 -19.81 -23.14 -2.34
C ILE A 156 -18.68 -22.09 -2.49
N LEU A 157 -18.61 -21.38 -3.61
CA LEU A 157 -17.61 -20.33 -3.82
C LEU A 157 -17.79 -19.16 -2.87
N THR A 158 -19.01 -18.73 -2.58
CA THR A 158 -19.30 -17.63 -1.67
C THR A 158 -18.95 -18.01 -0.22
N GLN A 159 -19.27 -19.22 0.22
CA GLN A 159 -18.93 -19.70 1.55
C GLN A 159 -17.41 -19.93 1.72
N SER A 160 -16.71 -20.37 0.67
CA SER A 160 -15.27 -20.58 0.69
C SER A 160 -14.49 -19.28 0.56
N SER A 161 -15.03 -18.23 -0.07
CA SER A 161 -14.31 -17.00 -0.40
C SER A 161 -13.73 -16.28 0.82
N VAL A 162 -14.47 -16.18 1.93
CA VAL A 162 -14.01 -15.52 3.15
C VAL A 162 -12.87 -16.29 3.84
N SER A 163 -12.97 -17.62 3.91
CA SER A 163 -11.96 -18.48 4.53
C SER A 163 -10.74 -18.72 3.63
N GLU A 164 -10.89 -18.58 2.32
CA GLU A 164 -9.81 -18.82 1.35
C GLU A 164 -8.74 -17.75 1.32
N PHE A 165 -9.05 -16.52 1.75
CA PHE A 165 -8.07 -15.44 1.85
C PHE A 165 -7.23 -15.52 3.13
N GLN A 166 -7.67 -16.29 4.13
CA GLN A 166 -6.95 -16.47 5.39
C GLN A 166 -5.98 -17.64 5.31
N TYR A 167 -4.88 -17.54 6.06
CA TYR A 167 -4.03 -18.69 6.33
C TYR A 167 -4.71 -19.66 7.30
N THR A 168 -4.32 -20.94 7.25
CA THR A 168 -4.81 -21.90 8.24
C THR A 168 -4.18 -21.61 9.60
N ARG A 169 -4.83 -22.06 10.67
CA ARG A 169 -4.31 -21.94 12.03
C ARG A 169 -2.93 -22.61 12.18
N GLU A 170 -2.73 -23.72 11.50
CA GLU A 170 -1.45 -24.45 11.51
C GLU A 170 -0.36 -23.64 10.82
N ALA A 171 -0.67 -23.00 9.68
CA ALA A 171 0.27 -22.13 8.97
C ALA A 171 0.64 -20.90 9.80
N GLU A 172 -0.30 -20.33 10.54
CA GLU A 172 -0.04 -19.22 11.45
C GLU A 172 0.85 -19.63 12.61
N LEU A 173 0.56 -20.78 13.25
CA LEU A 173 1.38 -21.32 14.34
C LEU A 173 2.79 -21.70 13.88
N GLU A 174 2.94 -22.16 12.63
CA GLU A 174 4.25 -22.45 12.05
C GLU A 174 5.03 -21.16 11.78
N ALA A 175 4.38 -20.13 11.21
CA ALA A 175 4.98 -18.82 10.98
C ALA A 175 5.37 -18.12 12.30
N ASP A 176 4.54 -18.20 13.34
CA ASP A 176 4.85 -17.67 14.67
C ASP A 176 6.08 -18.36 15.31
N ARG A 177 6.23 -19.68 15.15
CA ARG A 177 7.41 -20.41 15.64
C ARG A 177 8.68 -19.98 14.87
N PHE A 178 8.60 -19.82 13.57
CA PHE A 178 9.71 -19.28 12.79
C PHE A 178 10.06 -17.86 13.27
N ALA A 179 9.06 -17.00 13.47
CA ALA A 179 9.28 -15.65 13.95
C ALA A 179 9.99 -15.61 15.30
N ALA A 180 9.51 -16.35 16.29
CA ALA A 180 10.13 -16.40 17.62
C ALA A 180 11.59 -16.88 17.55
N LYS A 181 11.87 -17.94 16.77
CA LYS A 181 13.24 -18.46 16.56
C LYS A 181 14.14 -17.42 15.90
N TYR A 182 13.71 -16.82 14.79
CA TYR A 182 14.55 -15.87 14.05
C TYR A 182 14.79 -14.58 14.84
N LEU A 183 13.81 -14.12 15.63
CA LEU A 183 14.00 -12.98 16.52
C LEU A 183 15.09 -13.26 17.54
N PHE A 184 14.99 -14.39 18.25
CA PHE A 184 15.96 -14.78 19.25
C PHE A 184 17.38 -14.89 18.66
N GLU A 185 17.53 -15.63 17.56
CA GLU A 185 18.82 -15.81 16.88
C GLU A 185 19.39 -14.49 16.35
N ALA A 186 18.52 -13.52 16.00
CA ALA A 186 18.91 -12.16 15.61
C ALA A 186 19.25 -11.26 16.81
N GLY A 187 19.14 -11.77 18.05
CA GLY A 187 19.38 -11.01 19.27
C GLY A 187 18.27 -10.02 19.63
N TYR A 188 17.08 -10.17 19.06
CA TYR A 188 15.90 -9.41 19.47
C TYR A 188 15.15 -10.11 20.61
N GLU A 189 14.41 -9.32 21.38
CA GLU A 189 13.48 -9.84 22.38
C GLU A 189 12.31 -10.58 21.68
N ALA A 190 12.31 -11.92 21.77
CA ALA A 190 11.35 -12.76 21.07
C ALA A 190 9.89 -12.52 21.51
N SER A 191 9.67 -12.10 22.75
CA SER A 191 8.35 -11.76 23.28
C SER A 191 7.71 -10.57 22.58
N GLN A 192 8.44 -9.76 21.80
CA GLN A 192 7.92 -8.61 21.07
C GLN A 192 6.97 -8.97 19.92
N LEU A 193 6.89 -10.24 19.53
CA LEU A 193 5.83 -10.73 18.67
C LEU A 193 4.43 -10.56 19.31
N ILE A 194 4.33 -10.65 20.64
CA ILE A 194 3.06 -10.51 21.37
C ILE A 194 2.50 -9.09 21.28
N PRO A 195 3.22 -8.01 21.65
CA PRO A 195 2.73 -6.65 21.49
C PRO A 195 2.46 -6.31 20.02
N ALA A 196 3.29 -6.74 19.08
CA ALA A 196 3.04 -6.52 17.65
C ALA A 196 1.69 -7.08 17.20
N LEU A 197 1.41 -8.35 17.52
CA LEU A 197 0.11 -8.99 17.19
C LEU A 197 -1.07 -8.32 17.94
N SER A 198 -0.87 -7.97 19.22
CA SER A 198 -1.91 -7.31 20.01
C SER A 198 -2.28 -5.94 19.47
N GLN A 199 -1.31 -5.16 19.03
CA GLN A 199 -1.55 -3.86 18.40
C GLN A 199 -2.27 -3.96 17.07
N LEU A 200 -1.89 -4.93 16.24
CA LEU A 200 -2.58 -5.19 14.97
C LEU A 200 -4.05 -5.52 15.16
N VAL A 201 -4.36 -6.28 16.21
CA VAL A 201 -5.76 -6.59 16.57
C VAL A 201 -6.47 -5.36 17.11
N ALA A 202 -5.83 -4.59 18.00
CA ALA A 202 -6.40 -3.35 18.54
C ALA A 202 -6.73 -2.36 17.43
N PHE A 203 -5.80 -2.18 16.49
CA PHE A 203 -6.00 -1.35 15.29
C PHE A 203 -7.16 -1.84 14.43
N GLY A 204 -7.22 -3.16 14.15
CA GLY A 204 -8.29 -3.76 13.37
C GLY A 204 -9.66 -3.58 14.01
N ASN A 205 -9.77 -3.79 15.33
CA ASN A 205 -11.02 -3.63 16.08
C ASN A 205 -11.47 -2.16 16.09
N LEU A 206 -10.56 -1.22 16.32
CA LEU A 206 -10.88 0.21 16.28
C LEU A 206 -11.32 0.63 14.89
N SER A 207 -10.62 0.22 13.84
CA SER A 207 -10.98 0.54 12.45
C SER A 207 -12.34 -0.01 12.08
N ALA A 208 -12.64 -1.26 12.46
CA ALA A 208 -13.95 -1.87 12.22
C ALA A 208 -15.07 -1.10 12.95
N ALA A 209 -14.86 -0.74 14.22
CA ALA A 209 -15.82 0.05 14.99
C ALA A 209 -16.05 1.45 14.39
N GLU A 210 -14.98 2.11 13.92
CA GLU A 210 -15.08 3.42 13.27
C GLU A 210 -15.82 3.36 11.92
N GLU A 211 -15.76 2.24 11.22
CA GLU A 211 -16.43 2.00 9.94
C GLU A 211 -17.83 1.36 10.10
N GLY A 212 -18.22 0.99 11.32
CA GLY A 212 -19.51 0.37 11.62
C GLY A 212 -19.60 -1.13 11.32
N PHE A 213 -18.46 -1.84 11.37
CA PHE A 213 -18.39 -3.29 11.18
C PHE A 213 -18.12 -4.04 12.50
N GLU A 214 -18.62 -5.26 12.62
CA GLU A 214 -18.40 -6.09 13.82
C GLU A 214 -17.01 -6.75 13.88
N LEU A 215 -16.37 -6.99 12.74
CA LEU A 215 -15.08 -7.67 12.65
C LEU A 215 -14.12 -6.92 11.71
N PRO A 216 -12.79 -7.00 11.96
CA PRO A 216 -11.78 -6.45 11.07
C PRO A 216 -11.84 -7.13 9.69
N HIS A 217 -11.98 -6.35 8.62
CA HIS A 217 -11.99 -6.86 7.24
C HIS A 217 -10.87 -6.26 6.38
N HIS A 218 -9.99 -5.46 6.97
CA HIS A 218 -8.81 -4.91 6.33
C HIS A 218 -7.56 -5.11 7.19
N GLY A 219 -6.39 -5.10 6.53
CA GLY A 219 -5.09 -5.20 7.18
C GLY A 219 -4.69 -6.61 7.60
N LEU A 220 -3.62 -6.69 8.40
CA LEU A 220 -3.02 -7.96 8.81
C LEU A 220 -3.98 -8.83 9.64
N GLY A 221 -4.82 -8.23 10.46
CA GLY A 221 -5.81 -8.96 11.26
C GLY A 221 -6.84 -9.73 10.46
N ALA A 222 -7.15 -9.30 9.22
CA ALA A 222 -8.08 -10.00 8.33
C ALA A 222 -7.43 -11.21 7.63
N THR A 223 -6.13 -11.15 7.33
CA THR A 223 -5.40 -12.24 6.66
C THR A 223 -4.77 -13.22 7.64
N HIS A 224 -4.46 -12.78 8.87
CA HIS A 224 -3.80 -13.52 9.94
C HIS A 224 -4.65 -13.50 11.22
N PRO A 225 -5.72 -14.28 11.30
CA PRO A 225 -6.66 -14.21 12.40
C PRO A 225 -5.99 -14.56 13.74
N ARG A 226 -6.27 -13.71 14.72
CA ARG A 226 -5.83 -13.95 16.09
C ARG A 226 -6.55 -15.17 16.67
N SER A 227 -5.82 -15.95 17.46
CA SER A 227 -6.42 -16.89 18.40
C SER A 227 -5.64 -16.87 19.71
N ASP A 228 -6.34 -17.11 20.83
CA ASP A 228 -5.67 -17.26 22.13
C ASP A 228 -4.65 -18.40 22.12
N LYS A 229 -4.85 -19.38 21.25
CA LYS A 229 -3.91 -20.46 21.02
C LYS A 229 -2.60 -19.95 20.41
N ARG A 230 -2.65 -19.00 19.46
CA ARG A 230 -1.45 -18.37 18.88
C ARG A 230 -0.65 -17.65 19.98
N LEU A 231 -1.32 -16.77 20.73
CA LEU A 231 -0.65 -16.02 21.80
C LEU A 231 0.01 -16.95 22.84
N ARG A 232 -0.72 -17.99 23.30
CA ARG A 232 -0.13 -18.98 24.22
C ARG A 232 1.09 -19.66 23.62
N LYS A 233 1.03 -20.08 22.36
CA LYS A 233 2.17 -20.74 21.69
C LYS A 233 3.36 -19.82 21.48
N VAL A 234 3.13 -18.53 21.20
CA VAL A 234 4.21 -17.53 21.13
C VAL A 234 4.87 -17.36 22.50
N VAL A 235 4.08 -17.26 23.59
CA VAL A 235 4.60 -17.19 24.96
C VAL A 235 5.41 -18.45 25.31
N GLU A 236 4.90 -19.65 25.01
CA GLU A 236 5.60 -20.91 25.21
C GLU A 236 6.93 -20.92 24.43
N SER A 237 6.89 -20.62 23.13
CA SER A 237 8.08 -20.61 22.27
C SER A 237 9.13 -19.58 22.71
N ALA A 238 8.70 -18.40 23.16
CA ALA A 238 9.60 -17.39 23.71
C ALA A 238 10.19 -17.83 25.08
N GLY A 239 9.39 -18.52 25.92
CA GLY A 239 9.80 -19.02 27.21
C GLY A 239 10.75 -20.23 27.14
N GLU A 240 10.76 -20.97 26.05
CA GLU A 240 11.71 -22.06 25.78
C GLU A 240 13.11 -21.55 25.39
N LEU A 241 13.24 -20.26 25.06
CA LEU A 241 14.52 -19.66 24.67
C LEU A 241 15.34 -19.27 25.89
N PRO A 242 16.69 -19.44 25.86
CA PRO A 242 17.53 -19.04 26.94
C PRO A 242 17.39 -17.54 27.28
N PRO A 243 17.45 -17.14 28.56
CA PRO A 243 17.49 -15.73 28.89
C PRO A 243 18.77 -15.08 28.36
N GLY A 244 18.64 -13.90 27.73
CA GLY A 244 19.75 -13.14 27.18
C GLY A 244 19.46 -11.64 27.24
N GLU A 245 20.49 -10.83 27.00
CA GLU A 245 20.30 -9.40 26.78
C GLU A 245 19.61 -9.22 25.42
N ALA A 246 18.28 -9.09 25.42
CA ALA A 246 17.49 -9.02 24.24
C ALA A 246 17.28 -7.56 23.81
N TYR A 247 17.54 -7.28 22.52
CA TYR A 247 17.42 -5.95 21.96
C TYR A 247 15.97 -5.65 21.54
N ILE A 248 15.46 -4.51 22.00
CA ILE A 248 14.10 -4.04 21.64
C ILE A 248 14.15 -2.93 20.59
N GLY A 249 15.09 -1.99 20.69
CA GLY A 249 15.33 -0.96 19.68
C GLY A 249 14.25 0.14 19.59
N ARG A 250 13.67 0.55 20.74
CA ARG A 250 12.63 1.62 20.74
C ARG A 250 13.15 2.97 20.28
N THR A 251 14.40 3.32 20.67
CA THR A 251 14.99 4.61 20.34
C THR A 251 15.31 4.74 18.86
N GLU A 252 15.91 3.72 18.28
CA GLU A 252 16.27 3.66 16.85
C GLU A 252 15.01 3.68 15.99
N TYR A 253 14.01 2.90 16.39
CA TYR A 253 12.72 2.85 15.71
C TYR A 253 12.03 4.21 15.70
N ARG A 254 11.94 4.86 16.86
CA ARG A 254 11.38 6.21 16.99
C ARG A 254 12.05 7.20 16.04
N LYS A 255 13.39 7.23 16.02
CA LYS A 255 14.15 8.10 15.10
C LYS A 255 13.87 7.81 13.63
N ALA A 256 13.70 6.54 13.28
CA ALA A 256 13.48 6.13 11.90
C ALA A 256 12.10 6.51 11.37
N ILE A 257 11.06 6.52 12.22
CA ILE A 257 9.68 6.80 11.80
C ILE A 257 9.18 8.20 12.18
N GLU A 258 9.99 9.03 12.83
CA GLU A 258 9.59 10.39 13.16
C GLU A 258 9.29 11.20 11.90
N GLY A 259 8.15 11.90 11.89
CA GLY A 259 7.69 12.64 10.71
C GLY A 259 6.99 11.80 9.65
N ILE A 260 6.84 10.49 9.84
CA ILE A 260 6.08 9.62 8.92
C ILE A 260 4.61 10.06 8.87
N VAL A 261 4.01 9.98 7.69
CA VAL A 261 2.61 10.35 7.49
C VAL A 261 1.68 9.36 8.23
N TYR A 262 0.73 9.89 8.99
CA TYR A 262 -0.33 9.14 9.66
C TYR A 262 -1.63 9.18 8.85
N GLY A 263 -2.27 8.03 8.70
CA GLY A 263 -3.54 7.92 7.98
C GLY A 263 -3.40 8.11 6.47
N PRO A 264 -4.50 8.35 5.78
CA PRO A 264 -4.49 8.51 4.33
C PRO A 264 -3.69 9.73 3.89
N ASN A 265 -2.79 9.53 2.93
CA ASN A 265 -2.03 10.62 2.28
C ASN A 265 -2.87 11.25 1.15
N TYR A 266 -4.15 11.50 1.40
CA TYR A 266 -5.07 12.03 0.40
C TYR A 266 -4.92 13.55 0.31
N GLY A 267 -4.51 14.04 -0.85
CA GLY A 267 -4.59 15.44 -1.23
C GLY A 267 -3.44 16.35 -0.82
N ALA A 268 -2.64 16.01 0.17
CA ALA A 268 -1.62 16.92 0.67
C ALA A 268 -0.23 16.69 0.03
N VAL A 269 0.22 15.46 -0.05
CA VAL A 269 1.55 15.13 -0.61
C VAL A 269 1.40 14.08 -1.69
N ALA A 270 1.85 14.36 -2.89
CA ALA A 270 2.11 13.31 -3.85
C ALA A 270 3.35 12.53 -3.37
N PRO A 271 3.42 11.20 -3.57
CA PRO A 271 4.66 10.47 -3.38
C PRO A 271 5.77 11.10 -4.24
N LYS A 272 7.02 11.01 -3.80
CA LYS A 272 8.15 11.51 -4.58
C LYS A 272 8.18 10.79 -5.93
N GLY A 273 8.53 11.51 -6.97
CA GLY A 273 8.44 11.01 -8.34
C GLY A 273 7.05 11.10 -8.95
N PHE A 274 6.05 11.58 -8.19
CA PHE A 274 4.70 11.79 -8.67
C PHE A 274 4.20 13.20 -8.38
N GLU A 275 3.37 13.72 -9.29
CA GLU A 275 2.55 14.91 -9.07
C GLU A 275 1.09 14.51 -8.90
N ARG A 276 0.36 15.28 -8.08
CA ARG A 276 -1.07 15.09 -7.87
C ARG A 276 -1.85 16.15 -8.61
N TYR A 277 -2.67 15.71 -9.55
CA TYR A 277 -3.73 16.54 -10.09
C TYR A 277 -4.97 16.45 -9.22
N THR A 278 -5.51 17.60 -8.85
CA THR A 278 -6.75 17.73 -8.08
C THR A 278 -7.65 18.74 -8.75
N ASN A 279 -8.92 18.38 -8.94
CA ASN A 279 -9.93 19.27 -9.51
C ASN A 279 -11.18 19.25 -8.64
N GLU A 280 -11.40 20.35 -7.90
CA GLU A 280 -12.51 20.48 -6.95
C GLU A 280 -13.88 20.50 -7.64
N ARG A 281 -13.98 21.14 -8.81
CA ARG A 281 -15.22 21.25 -9.58
C ARG A 281 -15.68 19.88 -10.10
N LEU A 282 -14.76 19.06 -10.54
CA LEU A 282 -15.00 17.68 -10.98
C LEU A 282 -15.11 16.70 -9.83
N GLY A 283 -14.58 17.05 -8.66
CA GLY A 283 -14.53 16.20 -7.50
C GLY A 283 -13.60 15.00 -7.64
N ILE A 284 -12.48 15.18 -8.37
CA ILE A 284 -11.53 14.10 -8.68
C ILE A 284 -10.09 14.45 -8.28
N THR A 285 -9.31 13.41 -8.07
CA THR A 285 -7.85 13.49 -7.95
C THR A 285 -7.21 12.27 -8.62
N LEU A 286 -5.99 12.44 -9.12
CA LEU A 286 -5.14 11.37 -9.66
C LEU A 286 -3.66 11.70 -9.43
N LEU A 287 -2.79 10.69 -9.54
CA LEU A 287 -1.35 10.83 -9.54
C LEU A 287 -0.81 10.56 -10.94
N HIS A 288 0.22 11.30 -11.34
CA HIS A 288 1.01 10.98 -12.53
C HIS A 288 2.49 11.10 -12.20
N PRO A 289 3.39 10.39 -12.90
CA PRO A 289 4.82 10.57 -12.72
C PRO A 289 5.24 12.03 -12.94
N GLU A 290 6.08 12.60 -12.08
CA GLU A 290 6.56 13.98 -12.23
C GLU A 290 7.41 14.18 -13.50
N THR A 291 7.97 13.07 -14.03
CA THR A 291 8.71 13.06 -15.30
C THR A 291 7.80 13.15 -16.53
N TRP A 292 6.50 12.86 -16.37
CA TRP A 292 5.53 12.97 -17.46
C TRP A 292 5.02 14.40 -17.57
N SER A 293 4.97 14.94 -18.78
CA SER A 293 4.32 16.23 -19.01
C SER A 293 2.81 16.11 -18.78
N PHE A 294 2.22 17.12 -18.12
CA PHE A 294 0.77 17.20 -17.87
C PHE A 294 0.19 18.45 -18.50
N GLN A 295 -0.87 18.31 -19.28
CA GLN A 295 -1.54 19.40 -19.96
C GLN A 295 -3.06 19.26 -19.85
N VAL A 296 -3.73 20.39 -19.70
CA VAL A 296 -5.19 20.49 -19.79
C VAL A 296 -5.55 21.21 -21.11
N LYS A 297 -6.35 20.56 -21.95
CA LYS A 297 -6.82 21.12 -23.23
C LYS A 297 -8.33 20.91 -23.39
N GLY A 298 -9.13 21.96 -23.17
CA GLY A 298 -10.58 21.86 -23.14
C GLY A 298 -11.04 20.83 -22.11
N ALA A 299 -11.87 19.87 -22.51
CA ALA A 299 -12.35 18.78 -21.65
C ALA A 299 -11.40 17.58 -21.61
N LYS A 300 -10.09 17.77 -21.82
CA LYS A 300 -9.11 16.69 -21.90
C LYS A 300 -7.95 16.94 -20.97
N LEU A 301 -7.53 15.88 -20.24
CA LEU A 301 -6.26 15.83 -19.53
C LEU A 301 -5.33 14.94 -20.35
N ILE A 302 -4.10 15.41 -20.60
CA ILE A 302 -3.12 14.72 -21.45
C ILE A 302 -1.82 14.62 -20.68
N MET A 303 -1.35 13.41 -20.53
CA MET A 303 -0.05 13.10 -19.89
C MET A 303 0.82 12.37 -20.90
N LYS A 304 2.08 12.78 -21.04
CA LYS A 304 3.03 12.17 -21.97
C LYS A 304 4.31 11.77 -21.25
N ASP A 305 4.86 10.66 -21.65
CA ASP A 305 6.16 10.20 -21.15
C ASP A 305 7.30 11.17 -21.52
N PRO A 306 8.47 11.14 -20.87
CA PRO A 306 9.55 12.08 -21.09
C PRO A 306 10.08 12.15 -22.53
N LEU A 307 9.97 11.06 -23.27
CA LEU A 307 10.43 10.94 -24.64
C LEU A 307 9.32 11.20 -25.68
N ASP A 308 8.11 11.55 -25.23
CA ASP A 308 6.92 11.72 -26.06
C ASP A 308 6.61 10.48 -26.98
N GLN A 309 6.95 9.27 -26.46
CA GLN A 309 6.68 8.02 -27.16
C GLN A 309 5.35 7.40 -26.76
N ALA A 310 4.81 7.79 -25.61
CA ALA A 310 3.55 7.32 -25.08
C ALA A 310 2.75 8.45 -24.44
N GLN A 311 1.42 8.35 -24.49
CA GLN A 311 0.54 9.30 -23.81
C GLN A 311 -0.68 8.59 -23.20
N LEU A 312 -1.13 9.12 -22.08
CA LEU A 312 -2.45 8.85 -21.51
C LEU A 312 -3.34 10.09 -21.70
N LYS A 313 -4.46 9.91 -22.34
CA LYS A 313 -5.50 10.93 -22.52
C LYS A 313 -6.71 10.57 -21.67
N ILE A 314 -7.28 11.54 -20.96
CA ILE A 314 -8.55 11.41 -20.24
C ILE A 314 -9.51 12.42 -20.84
N GLU A 315 -10.55 11.95 -21.53
CA GLU A 315 -11.64 12.77 -22.07
C GLU A 315 -12.79 12.81 -21.07
N ILE A 316 -13.33 14.00 -20.84
CA ILE A 316 -14.35 14.25 -19.82
C ILE A 316 -15.64 14.64 -20.52
N GLU A 317 -16.68 13.86 -20.29
CA GLU A 317 -17.99 14.05 -20.89
C GLU A 317 -19.09 14.08 -19.82
N LYS A 318 -20.23 14.67 -20.11
CA LYS A 318 -21.42 14.54 -19.26
C LYS A 318 -21.94 13.11 -19.35
N THR A 319 -22.27 12.53 -18.20
CA THR A 319 -22.87 11.19 -18.14
C THR A 319 -24.29 11.24 -18.72
N VAL A 320 -24.50 10.58 -19.84
CA VAL A 320 -25.80 10.54 -20.55
C VAL A 320 -26.71 9.51 -19.86
N ASP A 321 -26.22 8.29 -19.64
CA ASP A 321 -26.98 7.21 -19.02
C ASP A 321 -26.35 6.81 -17.68
N LYS A 322 -27.09 7.05 -16.59
CA LYS A 322 -26.67 6.71 -15.21
C LYS A 322 -26.99 5.27 -14.82
N THR A 323 -27.72 4.54 -15.67
CA THR A 323 -28.14 3.16 -15.39
C THR A 323 -27.12 2.13 -15.87
N LEU A 324 -26.23 2.53 -16.80
CA LEU A 324 -25.17 1.68 -17.30
C LEU A 324 -24.04 1.54 -16.28
N THR A 325 -23.68 0.31 -15.99
CA THR A 325 -22.44 0.04 -15.21
C THR A 325 -21.23 0.45 -16.05
N SER A 326 -20.14 0.86 -15.39
CA SER A 326 -18.87 1.23 -16.04
C SER A 326 -18.37 0.14 -17.01
N LYS A 327 -18.54 -1.12 -16.65
CA LYS A 327 -18.18 -2.27 -17.48
C LYS A 327 -19.01 -2.35 -18.77
N LYS A 328 -20.34 -2.17 -18.69
CA LYS A 328 -21.21 -2.15 -19.87
C LYS A 328 -20.92 -0.97 -20.76
N ALA A 329 -20.69 0.20 -20.16
CA ALA A 329 -20.34 1.43 -20.89
C ALA A 329 -18.98 1.30 -21.60
N LEU A 330 -17.97 0.71 -20.93
CA LEU A 330 -16.67 0.46 -21.54
C LEU A 330 -16.76 -0.50 -22.73
N LYS A 331 -17.54 -1.60 -22.59
CA LYS A 331 -17.78 -2.54 -23.70
C LYS A 331 -18.57 -1.93 -24.86
N ALA A 332 -19.52 -1.08 -24.59
CA ALA A 332 -20.27 -0.38 -25.64
C ALA A 332 -19.34 0.54 -26.46
N LYS A 333 -18.37 1.20 -25.81
CA LYS A 333 -17.41 2.09 -26.50
C LYS A 333 -16.25 1.31 -27.14
N HIS A 334 -15.85 0.19 -26.55
CA HIS A 334 -14.75 -0.67 -26.99
C HIS A 334 -15.20 -2.14 -27.00
N PRO A 335 -15.87 -2.61 -28.07
CA PRO A 335 -16.38 -3.99 -28.15
C PRO A 335 -15.31 -5.07 -27.98
N ASP A 336 -14.08 -4.78 -28.43
CA ASP A 336 -12.93 -5.69 -28.37
C ASP A 336 -12.15 -5.63 -27.06
N VAL A 337 -12.71 -4.95 -26.03
CA VAL A 337 -12.02 -4.85 -24.73
C VAL A 337 -11.90 -6.20 -24.05
N VAL A 338 -10.70 -6.50 -23.57
CA VAL A 338 -10.36 -7.73 -22.86
C VAL A 338 -9.74 -7.42 -21.50
N ASN A 339 -9.69 -8.41 -20.63
CA ASN A 339 -9.10 -8.33 -19.30
C ASN A 339 -9.71 -7.20 -18.46
N GLU A 340 -11.05 -7.06 -18.51
CA GLU A 340 -11.72 -6.01 -17.74
C GLU A 340 -11.62 -6.29 -16.24
N GLU A 341 -11.21 -5.29 -15.49
CA GLU A 341 -11.16 -5.30 -14.04
C GLU A 341 -11.61 -3.96 -13.45
N ALA A 342 -12.08 -3.97 -12.21
CA ALA A 342 -12.41 -2.71 -11.52
C ALA A 342 -11.16 -1.84 -11.37
N ILE A 343 -11.30 -0.53 -11.51
CA ILE A 343 -10.20 0.42 -11.27
C ILE A 343 -9.70 0.26 -9.83
N HIS A 344 -10.61 0.14 -8.87
CA HIS A 344 -10.29 -0.14 -7.47
C HIS A 344 -10.90 -1.47 -7.06
N LYS A 345 -10.06 -2.47 -6.80
CA LYS A 345 -10.52 -3.83 -6.46
C LYS A 345 -11.15 -3.96 -5.08
N ASP A 346 -10.82 -3.05 -4.17
CA ASP A 346 -11.19 -3.14 -2.75
C ASP A 346 -12.33 -2.18 -2.36
N SER A 347 -12.93 -1.48 -3.31
CA SER A 347 -14.02 -0.56 -3.02
C SER A 347 -15.37 -1.22 -3.32
N GLN A 348 -16.29 -1.21 -2.36
CA GLN A 348 -17.68 -1.64 -2.54
C GLN A 348 -18.46 -0.78 -3.56
N ARG A 349 -17.87 0.31 -4.05
CA ARG A 349 -18.46 1.18 -5.07
C ARG A 349 -17.59 1.14 -6.30
N ASP A 350 -18.09 0.51 -7.35
CA ASP A 350 -17.48 0.51 -8.67
C ASP A 350 -17.36 1.96 -9.19
N LEU A 351 -16.15 2.49 -9.12
CA LEU A 351 -15.83 3.81 -9.65
C LEU A 351 -15.65 3.76 -11.16
N GLY A 352 -15.18 2.64 -11.67
CA GLY A 352 -14.87 2.47 -13.09
C GLY A 352 -14.28 1.11 -13.42
N THR A 353 -14.18 0.85 -14.72
CA THR A 353 -13.63 -0.37 -15.30
C THR A 353 -12.41 -0.06 -16.16
N LEU A 354 -11.35 -0.81 -15.97
CA LEU A 354 -10.09 -0.80 -16.71
C LEU A 354 -10.02 -2.06 -17.59
N GLY A 355 -9.54 -1.92 -18.81
CA GLY A 355 -9.32 -3.05 -19.73
C GLY A 355 -8.23 -2.75 -20.75
N GLY A 356 -8.02 -3.65 -21.70
CA GLY A 356 -7.09 -3.49 -22.81
C GLY A 356 -7.76 -3.76 -24.15
N ILE A 357 -7.36 -3.03 -25.17
CA ILE A 357 -7.60 -3.35 -26.57
C ILE A 357 -6.24 -3.46 -27.28
N PRO A 358 -6.15 -4.05 -28.49
CA PRO A 358 -4.88 -4.20 -29.18
C PRO A 358 -4.09 -2.88 -29.25
N GLY A 359 -2.89 -2.86 -28.65
CA GLY A 359 -2.00 -1.70 -28.65
C GLY A 359 -2.40 -0.53 -27.74
N GLN A 360 -3.46 -0.64 -26.95
CA GLN A 360 -3.95 0.45 -26.10
C GLN A 360 -4.44 -0.03 -24.74
N ARG A 361 -4.30 0.84 -23.75
CA ARG A 361 -4.93 0.69 -22.44
C ARG A 361 -6.17 1.61 -22.39
N VAL A 362 -7.32 1.07 -22.03
CA VAL A 362 -8.58 1.83 -21.94
C VAL A 362 -9.22 1.68 -20.57
N ALA A 363 -9.91 2.73 -20.14
CA ALA A 363 -10.73 2.67 -18.94
C ALA A 363 -11.90 3.67 -19.02
N LEU A 364 -12.92 3.41 -18.21
CA LEU A 364 -14.05 4.32 -18.03
C LEU A 364 -14.37 4.41 -16.55
N ALA A 365 -14.49 5.63 -16.04
CA ALA A 365 -14.92 5.91 -14.68
C ALA A 365 -16.02 6.96 -14.65
N THR A 366 -16.90 6.90 -13.66
CA THR A 366 -17.98 7.89 -13.48
C THR A 366 -17.89 8.54 -12.11
N VAL A 367 -17.81 9.87 -12.07
CA VAL A 367 -17.83 10.66 -10.84
C VAL A 367 -18.85 11.78 -10.96
N GLY A 368 -19.87 11.73 -10.11
CA GLY A 368 -20.95 12.71 -10.11
C GLY A 368 -21.76 12.66 -11.43
N ARG A 369 -21.69 13.73 -12.20
CA ARG A 369 -22.36 13.88 -13.51
C ARG A 369 -21.40 13.78 -14.69
N ASN A 370 -20.18 13.32 -14.48
CA ASN A 370 -19.14 13.26 -15.49
C ASN A 370 -18.63 11.83 -15.66
N THR A 371 -18.40 11.47 -16.92
CA THR A 371 -17.74 10.23 -17.34
C THR A 371 -16.34 10.58 -17.83
N PHE A 372 -15.36 9.81 -17.39
CA PHE A 372 -13.94 9.95 -17.69
C PHE A 372 -13.52 8.77 -18.54
N HIS A 373 -13.09 9.01 -19.76
CA HIS A 373 -12.60 8.02 -20.70
C HIS A 373 -11.09 8.10 -20.78
N PHE A 374 -10.43 7.05 -20.37
CA PHE A 374 -8.97 6.92 -20.37
C PHE A 374 -8.54 6.16 -21.63
N THR A 375 -7.54 6.69 -22.33
CA THR A 375 -6.91 6.04 -23.47
C THR A 375 -5.40 6.21 -23.39
N GLY A 376 -4.68 5.11 -23.10
CA GLY A 376 -3.22 5.04 -23.09
C GLY A 376 -2.72 4.43 -24.39
N ILE A 377 -1.90 5.16 -25.14
CA ILE A 377 -1.36 4.77 -26.44
C ILE A 377 0.14 5.08 -26.54
N ALA A 378 0.87 4.29 -27.33
CA ALA A 378 2.21 4.62 -27.79
C ALA A 378 2.19 5.07 -29.25
N LYS A 379 3.19 5.84 -29.71
CA LYS A 379 3.26 6.38 -31.08
C LYS A 379 3.17 5.32 -32.17
N ASN A 380 3.73 4.13 -31.93
CA ASN A 380 3.70 3.00 -32.85
C ASN A 380 2.54 2.03 -32.58
N ASN A 381 1.59 2.40 -31.73
CA ASN A 381 0.49 1.55 -31.24
C ASN A 381 1.00 0.25 -30.54
N GLN A 382 2.22 0.25 -30.03
CA GLN A 382 2.86 -0.86 -29.31
C GLN A 382 3.47 -0.33 -28.01
N PRO A 383 2.66 -0.11 -26.95
CA PRO A 383 3.17 0.32 -25.67
C PRO A 383 4.13 -0.72 -25.09
N THR A 384 5.26 -0.26 -24.58
CA THR A 384 6.16 -1.12 -23.81
C THR A 384 5.49 -1.53 -22.48
N ALA A 385 6.05 -2.52 -21.79
CA ALA A 385 5.57 -2.90 -20.47
C ALA A 385 5.63 -1.72 -19.47
N GLU A 386 6.62 -0.84 -19.60
CA GLU A 386 6.79 0.36 -18.77
C GLU A 386 5.70 1.39 -19.08
N HIS A 387 5.41 1.65 -20.37
CA HIS A 387 4.31 2.53 -20.75
C HIS A 387 2.97 2.02 -20.22
N ASP A 388 2.69 0.72 -20.38
CA ASP A 388 1.45 0.11 -19.88
C ASP A 388 1.35 0.18 -18.34
N ALA A 389 2.43 -0.06 -17.63
CA ALA A 389 2.48 0.10 -16.17
C ALA A 389 2.21 1.55 -15.75
N GLY A 390 2.77 2.53 -16.47
CA GLY A 390 2.51 3.95 -16.26
C GLY A 390 1.03 4.29 -16.46
N PHE A 391 0.41 3.84 -17.55
CA PHE A 391 -1.02 4.04 -17.80
C PHE A 391 -1.88 3.44 -16.69
N VAL A 392 -1.63 2.18 -16.33
CA VAL A 392 -2.36 1.47 -15.27
C VAL A 392 -2.17 2.17 -13.92
N GLY A 393 -0.96 2.63 -13.60
CA GLY A 393 -0.67 3.36 -12.37
C GLY A 393 -1.49 4.65 -12.25
N ILE A 394 -1.52 5.46 -13.31
CA ILE A 394 -2.31 6.69 -13.35
C ILE A 394 -3.81 6.40 -13.24
N ILE A 395 -4.33 5.43 -14.01
CA ILE A 395 -5.74 5.05 -13.98
C ILE A 395 -6.16 4.56 -12.59
N ARG A 396 -5.35 3.72 -11.94
CA ARG A 396 -5.63 3.21 -10.60
C ARG A 396 -5.52 4.26 -9.49
N SER A 397 -4.74 5.31 -9.71
CA SER A 397 -4.66 6.44 -8.79
C SER A 397 -5.86 7.38 -8.85
N PHE A 398 -6.65 7.30 -9.95
CA PHE A 398 -7.84 8.13 -10.15
C PHE A 398 -8.93 7.76 -9.15
N ARG A 399 -9.44 8.76 -8.42
CA ARG A 399 -10.49 8.57 -7.42
C ARG A 399 -11.32 9.82 -7.20
N ARG A 400 -12.45 9.67 -6.52
CA ARG A 400 -13.22 10.81 -6.00
C ARG A 400 -12.40 11.53 -4.94
N MET A 401 -12.55 12.85 -4.92
CA MET A 401 -12.05 13.64 -3.80
C MET A 401 -12.86 13.35 -2.54
N THR A 402 -12.16 13.16 -1.45
CA THR A 402 -12.72 13.10 -0.11
C THR A 402 -12.92 14.53 0.45
N ARG A 403 -13.53 14.64 1.62
CA ARG A 403 -13.57 15.92 2.35
C ARG A 403 -12.15 16.39 2.68
N ALA A 404 -11.27 15.47 3.06
CA ALA A 404 -9.88 15.76 3.35
C ALA A 404 -9.12 16.35 2.15
N ASP A 405 -9.35 15.84 0.93
CA ASP A 405 -8.74 16.40 -0.28
C ASP A 405 -9.15 17.85 -0.55
N ARG A 406 -10.36 18.23 -0.18
CA ARG A 406 -10.90 19.59 -0.37
C ARG A 406 -10.37 20.56 0.68
N THR A 407 -10.24 20.08 1.92
CA THR A 407 -9.91 20.92 3.08
C THR A 407 -8.45 20.88 3.48
N SER A 408 -7.69 19.86 3.06
CA SER A 408 -6.34 19.64 3.57
C SER A 408 -5.29 20.35 2.73
N GLU A 409 -4.96 21.54 3.18
CA GLU A 409 -3.60 22.07 3.02
C GLU A 409 -2.62 21.42 4.01
N THR A 410 -3.06 20.38 4.70
CA THR A 410 -2.32 19.76 5.81
C THR A 410 -2.29 18.25 5.69
N VAL A 411 -1.21 17.66 6.12
CA VAL A 411 -1.01 16.22 6.31
C VAL A 411 -0.79 15.95 7.80
N ASN A 412 -1.32 14.82 8.27
CA ASN A 412 -1.03 14.37 9.62
C ASN A 412 0.29 13.59 9.62
N LYS A 413 1.18 13.89 10.57
CA LYS A 413 2.44 13.19 10.77
C LYS A 413 2.60 12.73 12.21
N VAL A 414 3.38 11.67 12.40
CA VAL A 414 3.71 11.15 13.73
C VAL A 414 4.95 11.86 14.25
N TYR A 415 4.86 12.34 15.49
CA TYR A 415 5.96 12.90 16.27
C TYR A 415 6.01 12.26 17.64
N PHE A 416 7.18 12.29 18.24
CA PHE A 416 7.38 11.73 19.58
C PHE A 416 7.64 12.83 20.59
N GLU A 417 6.95 12.74 21.72
CA GLU A 417 7.14 13.63 22.87
C GLU A 417 7.16 12.81 24.15
N ARG A 418 7.78 13.35 25.20
CA ARG A 418 7.65 12.78 26.53
C ARG A 418 6.33 13.20 27.15
N LEU A 419 5.65 12.24 27.77
CA LEU A 419 4.41 12.52 28.50
C LEU A 419 4.73 13.36 29.75
N GLU A 420 4.08 14.50 29.86
CA GLU A 420 4.23 15.37 31.03
C GLU A 420 3.43 14.86 32.25
N PRO A 421 3.87 15.16 33.49
CA PRO A 421 3.10 14.82 34.65
C PRO A 421 1.67 15.41 34.62
N GLY A 422 0.66 14.56 34.80
CA GLY A 422 -0.75 14.94 34.73
C GLY A 422 -1.39 14.86 33.35
N ASP A 423 -0.63 14.61 32.30
CA ASP A 423 -1.22 14.31 30.97
C ASP A 423 -1.78 12.89 30.93
N THR A 424 -2.91 12.75 30.25
CA THR A 424 -3.58 11.49 29.91
C THR A 424 -3.83 11.45 28.40
N PHE A 425 -4.12 10.29 27.84
CA PHE A 425 -4.49 10.23 26.41
C PHE A 425 -5.74 11.04 26.11
N ALA A 426 -6.69 11.10 27.05
CA ALA A 426 -7.88 11.95 26.94
C ALA A 426 -7.51 13.45 26.92
N SER A 427 -6.67 13.93 27.84
CA SER A 427 -6.23 15.32 27.88
C SER A 427 -5.42 15.71 26.64
N LEU A 428 -4.62 14.80 26.12
CA LEU A 428 -3.85 15.02 24.88
C LEU A 428 -4.78 15.11 23.66
N ALA A 429 -5.77 14.24 23.54
CA ALA A 429 -6.76 14.28 22.47
C ALA A 429 -7.53 15.58 22.47
N GLU A 430 -8.00 16.02 23.64
CA GLU A 430 -8.70 17.31 23.82
C GLU A 430 -7.82 18.51 23.42
N LYS A 431 -6.53 18.51 23.81
CA LYS A 431 -5.57 19.56 23.42
C LYS A 431 -5.28 19.58 21.92
N MET A 432 -5.30 18.42 21.26
CA MET A 432 -4.94 18.28 19.84
C MET A 432 -6.11 18.61 18.91
N ASP A 433 -7.27 18.02 19.15
CA ASP A 433 -8.49 18.26 18.37
C ASP A 433 -9.74 17.92 19.21
N PRO A 434 -10.31 18.92 19.95
CA PRO A 434 -11.46 18.69 20.83
C PRO A 434 -12.75 18.30 20.09
N LYS A 435 -12.74 18.31 18.75
CA LYS A 435 -13.87 17.91 17.91
C LYS A 435 -13.79 16.48 17.42
N ASP A 436 -12.64 15.81 17.59
CA ASP A 436 -12.43 14.43 17.18
C ASP A 436 -12.56 13.49 18.39
N ASP A 437 -13.77 13.04 18.67
CA ASP A 437 -14.13 12.12 19.76
C ASP A 437 -13.43 10.73 19.67
N ARG A 438 -12.82 10.42 18.52
CA ARG A 438 -12.09 9.17 18.28
C ARG A 438 -10.59 9.29 18.50
N LEU A 439 -10.08 10.51 18.67
CA LEU A 439 -8.64 10.77 18.73
C LEU A 439 -7.97 10.12 19.94
N GLU A 440 -8.65 10.09 21.10
CA GLU A 440 -8.14 9.40 22.29
C GLU A 440 -7.88 7.91 22.00
N ASN A 441 -8.86 7.20 21.45
CA ASN A 441 -8.72 5.78 21.13
C ASN A 441 -7.62 5.53 20.09
N ARG A 442 -7.48 6.41 19.10
CA ARG A 442 -6.40 6.35 18.11
C ARG A 442 -5.02 6.54 18.76
N LEU A 443 -4.88 7.49 19.67
CA LEU A 443 -3.65 7.70 20.44
C LEU A 443 -3.33 6.49 21.31
N ARG A 444 -4.32 5.88 21.97
CA ARG A 444 -4.16 4.66 22.75
C ARG A 444 -3.67 3.50 21.87
N VAL A 445 -4.29 3.30 20.71
CA VAL A 445 -3.87 2.26 19.75
C VAL A 445 -2.43 2.51 19.30
N LEU A 446 -2.09 3.73 18.87
CA LEU A 446 -0.75 4.07 18.40
C LEU A 446 0.36 3.82 19.43
N ASN A 447 0.02 3.94 20.72
CA ASN A 447 0.96 3.82 21.82
C ASN A 447 0.87 2.48 22.59
N GLY A 448 -0.02 1.56 22.16
CA GLY A 448 -0.16 0.24 22.77
C GLY A 448 -0.97 0.20 24.07
N TYR A 449 -1.83 1.19 24.31
CA TYR A 449 -2.65 1.30 25.52
C TYR A 449 -4.16 1.09 25.29
N TYR A 450 -4.55 0.61 24.12
CA TYR A 450 -5.96 0.32 23.81
C TYR A 450 -6.39 -1.06 24.35
N PRO A 451 -7.61 -1.25 24.87
CA PRO A 451 -8.73 -0.29 24.95
C PRO A 451 -8.69 0.69 26.12
N GLY A 452 -7.75 0.58 27.02
CA GLY A 452 -7.61 1.44 28.19
C GLY A 452 -6.23 1.32 28.82
N GLY A 453 -5.91 2.22 29.73
CA GLY A 453 -4.61 2.37 30.38
C GLY A 453 -3.97 3.72 30.05
N GLU A 454 -3.02 4.14 30.86
CA GLU A 454 -2.26 5.39 30.69
C GLU A 454 -0.76 5.09 30.69
N ALA A 455 -0.01 5.89 29.97
CA ALA A 455 1.44 5.84 30.01
C ALA A 455 1.95 6.59 31.26
N GLU A 456 3.05 6.08 31.82
CA GLU A 456 3.73 6.75 32.93
C GLU A 456 4.36 8.07 32.47
N PRO A 457 4.36 9.13 33.33
CA PRO A 457 5.06 10.38 33.03
C PRO A 457 6.52 10.14 32.62
N GLY A 458 6.97 10.89 31.62
CA GLY A 458 8.32 10.72 31.05
C GLY A 458 8.42 9.63 29.99
N THR A 459 7.37 8.83 29.76
CA THR A 459 7.31 7.87 28.63
C THR A 459 7.28 8.61 27.30
N TRP A 460 8.03 8.12 26.31
CA TRP A 460 7.91 8.61 24.95
C TRP A 460 6.63 8.10 24.30
N ILE A 461 5.78 9.03 23.87
CA ILE A 461 4.51 8.72 23.20
C ILE A 461 4.47 9.30 21.79
N LYS A 462 3.72 8.64 20.92
CA LYS A 462 3.38 9.12 19.57
C LYS A 462 2.25 10.13 19.68
N LYS A 463 2.44 11.28 19.05
CA LYS A 463 1.42 12.30 18.83
C LYS A 463 1.22 12.53 17.34
N ILE A 464 0.05 13.00 16.96
CA ILE A 464 -0.29 13.34 15.58
C ILE A 464 -0.27 14.86 15.45
N ARG A 465 0.52 15.39 14.52
CA ARG A 465 0.55 16.83 14.21
C ARG A 465 0.10 17.08 12.78
N LYS A 466 -0.70 18.14 12.60
CA LYS A 466 -1.10 18.62 11.27
C LYS A 466 -0.01 19.57 10.74
N GLU A 467 0.55 19.25 9.58
CA GLU A 467 1.51 20.09 8.89
C GLU A 467 0.94 20.62 7.56
N LYS A 468 1.22 21.89 7.27
CA LYS A 468 0.85 22.49 5.98
C LYS A 468 1.69 21.93 4.85
N VAL A 469 1.05 21.65 3.72
CA VAL A 469 1.70 21.17 2.49
C VAL A 469 1.46 22.14 1.36
N LYS A 470 2.50 22.45 0.59
CA LYS A 470 2.37 23.28 -0.61
C LYS A 470 1.66 22.48 -1.71
N LYS A 471 0.50 22.94 -2.16
CA LYS A 471 -0.17 22.41 -3.36
C LYS A 471 0.39 23.09 -4.60
N LYS A 472 0.65 22.32 -5.66
CA LYS A 472 0.96 22.86 -6.98
C LYS A 472 -0.33 23.23 -7.70
N ALA A 473 -0.46 24.46 -8.17
CA ALA A 473 -1.66 24.88 -8.92
C ALA A 473 -1.63 24.24 -10.32
N HIS A 474 -2.74 23.65 -10.74
CA HIS A 474 -2.95 23.12 -12.08
C HIS A 474 -4.07 23.87 -12.78
N ALA A 475 -3.99 23.99 -14.13
CA ALA A 475 -5.06 24.57 -14.95
C ALA A 475 -6.34 23.70 -14.85
N GLU A 476 -7.50 24.35 -14.95
CA GLU A 476 -8.79 23.65 -14.96
C GLU A 476 -9.21 23.26 -16.38
N PRO A 477 -9.84 22.09 -16.59
CA PRO A 477 -10.38 21.69 -17.89
C PRO A 477 -11.67 22.48 -18.21
N GLU A 478 -11.76 22.95 -19.44
CA GLU A 478 -12.96 23.59 -20.00
C GLU A 478 -13.96 22.50 -20.41
N ILE A 479 -14.96 22.25 -19.58
CA ILE A 479 -16.07 21.37 -19.92
C ILE A 479 -17.19 22.26 -20.45
N ALA A 480 -17.53 22.09 -21.72
CA ALA A 480 -18.62 22.84 -22.37
C ALA A 480 -19.89 22.78 -21.50
N ALA A 481 -20.37 23.96 -21.09
CA ALA A 481 -21.71 24.10 -20.56
C ALA A 481 -22.65 23.74 -21.72
N GLN A 482 -23.29 22.56 -21.67
CA GLN A 482 -24.50 22.41 -22.44
C GLN A 482 -25.52 23.38 -21.83
N GLU A 483 -25.74 24.50 -22.51
CA GLU A 483 -26.87 25.38 -22.24
C GLU A 483 -28.12 24.50 -22.21
N ASN A 484 -28.85 24.59 -21.11
CA ASN A 484 -30.21 24.10 -21.03
C ASN A 484 -31.04 24.90 -22.03
N SER A 485 -31.19 24.43 -23.26
CA SER A 485 -32.26 24.83 -24.13
C SER A 485 -33.35 23.79 -24.00
N ASN A 486 -34.35 24.20 -23.20
CA ASN A 486 -35.72 23.72 -23.05
C ASN A 486 -35.97 22.26 -22.67
#